data_47584f68ce7e49283951cf413456764b
#
_entry.id   47584f68ce7e49283951cf413456764b
#
_cell.length_a   1.000
_cell.length_b   1.000
_cell.length_c   1.000
_cell.angle_alpha   90.00
_cell.angle_beta   90.00
_cell.angle_gamma   90.00
#
_symmetry.space_group_name_H-M   'P 1'
#
loop_
_entity.id
_entity.type
_entity.pdbx_description
1 polymer ?
#
loop_
_entity_poly.entity_id
_entity_poly.type
_entity_poly.pdbx_seq_one_letter_code
_entity_poly.pdbx_strand_id
1 'polypeptide(L)'
;IDNEMFRHLVICRLFNPGSKLRTVEYLRQYLNKDYDVDAIYKFLDNLCFRKDKDCKKDASGKVIKPSGNDIKHDVERISYAYTKKICGGEISVVFYDMTTLYFEAAQEDDLRKTGFSKDGKHSCPQIFLGLLVTTGGNPIGYGIYEGNIHEGKTLVPMIKDLAGRHGFDHPVVIADAGLLSKKNIEDLEAEKYEYILGARVKSETAEVKEAILGMNLEDGDVRCIDKANGVRLIVSMSYKRAAKDEAMRKKGLQRLEKRFQTGKLTKANVNN
;
A
#
# COMPACT_ATOMS: atom_id res chain seq x y z
N ILE A 1 -14.25 -18.53 -6.17
CA ILE A 1 -13.43 -19.74 -6.37
C ILE A 1 -14.07 -20.84 -5.52
N ASP A 2 -14.66 -21.83 -6.19
CA ASP A 2 -15.27 -22.96 -5.48
C ASP A 2 -14.21 -24.04 -5.22
N ASN A 3 -13.43 -23.80 -4.16
CA ASN A 3 -12.38 -24.73 -3.71
C ASN A 3 -12.32 -24.71 -2.18
N GLU A 4 -12.46 -25.87 -1.57
CA GLU A 4 -12.54 -26.03 -0.12
C GLU A 4 -11.23 -25.61 0.56
N MET A 5 -10.06 -26.02 0.03
CA MET A 5 -8.77 -25.64 0.58
C MET A 5 -8.55 -24.14 0.51
N PHE A 6 -8.92 -23.48 -0.61
CA PHE A 6 -8.86 -22.03 -0.74
C PHE A 6 -9.68 -21.34 0.36
N ARG A 7 -10.92 -21.76 0.56
CA ARG A 7 -11.79 -21.22 1.63
C ARG A 7 -11.16 -21.37 3.00
N HIS A 8 -10.64 -22.56 3.31
CA HIS A 8 -9.99 -22.82 4.59
C HIS A 8 -8.75 -21.95 4.81
N LEU A 9 -7.90 -21.76 3.79
CA LEU A 9 -6.72 -20.90 3.90
C LEU A 9 -7.11 -19.44 4.11
N VAL A 10 -8.16 -18.95 3.43
CA VAL A 10 -8.69 -17.58 3.63
C VAL A 10 -9.24 -17.42 5.05
N ILE A 11 -10.05 -18.37 5.53
CA ILE A 11 -10.60 -18.35 6.89
C ILE A 11 -9.47 -18.31 7.93
N CYS A 12 -8.48 -19.20 7.80
CA CYS A 12 -7.33 -19.20 8.71
C CYS A 12 -6.56 -17.90 8.68
N ARG A 13 -6.42 -17.29 7.49
CA ARG A 13 -5.72 -15.98 7.37
C ARG A 13 -6.45 -14.86 8.09
N LEU A 14 -7.77 -14.89 8.15
CA LEU A 14 -8.60 -13.91 8.86
C LEU A 14 -8.61 -14.13 10.38
N PHE A 15 -8.74 -15.36 10.84
CA PHE A 15 -8.95 -15.66 12.26
C PHE A 15 -7.66 -16.00 13.03
N ASN A 16 -6.70 -16.65 12.39
CA ASN A 16 -5.44 -17.05 13.01
C ASN A 16 -4.28 -17.00 12.01
N PRO A 17 -3.85 -15.78 11.61
CA PRO A 17 -2.75 -15.64 10.65
C PRO A 17 -1.45 -16.23 11.22
N GLY A 18 -0.79 -17.10 10.45
CA GLY A 18 0.43 -17.77 10.86
C GLY A 18 1.17 -18.43 9.71
N SER A 19 2.22 -19.19 10.05
CA SER A 19 2.93 -20.05 9.10
C SER A 19 2.01 -21.14 8.56
N LYS A 20 2.40 -21.79 7.45
CA LYS A 20 1.61 -22.88 6.88
C LYS A 20 1.51 -24.07 7.84
N LEU A 21 2.56 -24.34 8.59
CA LEU A 21 2.54 -25.38 9.64
C LEU A 21 1.50 -25.05 10.71
N ARG A 22 1.51 -23.83 11.24
CA ARG A 22 0.50 -23.38 12.21
C ARG A 22 -0.92 -23.40 11.63
N THR A 23 -1.06 -23.11 10.34
CA THR A 23 -2.35 -23.19 9.64
C THR A 23 -2.88 -24.63 9.63
N VAL A 24 -2.04 -25.63 9.35
CA VAL A 24 -2.40 -27.05 9.41
C VAL A 24 -2.88 -27.45 10.81
N GLU A 25 -2.13 -27.07 11.85
CA GLU A 25 -2.51 -27.35 13.24
C GLU A 25 -3.87 -26.71 13.58
N TYR A 26 -4.11 -25.48 13.20
CA TYR A 26 -5.38 -24.79 13.40
C TYR A 26 -6.53 -25.48 12.66
N LEU A 27 -6.33 -25.88 11.40
CA LEU A 27 -7.33 -26.58 10.60
C LEU A 27 -7.71 -27.93 11.21
N ARG A 28 -6.72 -28.68 11.70
CA ARG A 28 -6.93 -29.95 12.39
C ARG A 28 -7.72 -29.75 13.69
N GLN A 29 -7.30 -28.78 14.49
CA GLN A 29 -7.87 -28.55 15.83
C GLN A 29 -9.31 -28.00 15.80
N TYR A 30 -9.57 -27.03 14.92
CA TYR A 30 -10.82 -26.26 14.95
C TYR A 30 -11.81 -26.58 13.81
N LEU A 31 -11.33 -27.08 12.69
CA LEU A 31 -12.16 -27.38 11.53
C LEU A 31 -12.18 -28.87 11.17
N ASN A 32 -11.53 -29.72 11.97
CA ASN A 32 -11.40 -31.15 11.73
C ASN A 32 -10.94 -31.51 10.30
N LYS A 33 -9.96 -30.71 9.79
CA LYS A 33 -9.37 -30.86 8.46
C LYS A 33 -7.91 -31.21 8.60
N ASP A 34 -7.55 -32.38 8.12
CA ASP A 34 -6.17 -32.88 8.17
C ASP A 34 -5.51 -32.71 6.80
N TYR A 35 -4.85 -31.59 6.62
CA TYR A 35 -4.03 -31.31 5.45
C TYR A 35 -2.55 -31.50 5.77
N ASP A 36 -1.82 -32.06 4.82
CA ASP A 36 -0.37 -32.01 4.85
C ASP A 36 0.12 -30.62 4.42
N VAL A 37 1.21 -30.14 5.04
CA VAL A 37 1.85 -28.88 4.71
C VAL A 37 2.25 -28.83 3.23
N ASP A 38 2.80 -29.92 2.70
CA ASP A 38 3.19 -30.03 1.30
C ASP A 38 1.98 -29.96 0.36
N ALA A 39 0.82 -30.47 0.77
CA ALA A 39 -0.41 -30.34 0.00
C ALA A 39 -0.84 -28.87 -0.11
N ILE A 40 -0.66 -28.07 0.95
CA ILE A 40 -0.93 -26.63 0.93
C ILE A 40 0.04 -25.91 -0.02
N TYR A 41 1.34 -26.21 0.03
CA TYR A 41 2.31 -25.61 -0.88
C TYR A 41 2.01 -25.97 -2.36
N LYS A 42 1.77 -27.24 -2.65
CA LYS A 42 1.36 -27.69 -4.00
C LYS A 42 0.09 -27.00 -4.48
N PHE A 43 -0.87 -26.80 -3.59
CA PHE A 43 -2.10 -26.07 -3.91
C PHE A 43 -1.80 -24.61 -4.26
N LEU A 44 -0.99 -23.91 -3.46
CA LEU A 44 -0.57 -22.51 -3.71
C LEU A 44 0.18 -22.39 -5.03
N ASP A 45 1.09 -23.31 -5.33
CA ASP A 45 1.80 -23.35 -6.61
C ASP A 45 0.84 -23.53 -7.78
N ASN A 46 -0.17 -24.41 -7.64
CA ASN A 46 -1.19 -24.61 -8.67
C ASN A 46 -2.12 -23.40 -8.82
N LEU A 47 -2.30 -22.58 -7.77
CA LEU A 47 -3.01 -21.30 -7.88
C LEU A 47 -2.22 -20.28 -8.72
N CYS A 48 -0.90 -20.27 -8.56
CA CYS A 48 -0.03 -19.34 -9.30
C CYS A 48 0.26 -19.81 -10.73
N PHE A 49 0.34 -21.13 -10.93
CA PHE A 49 0.66 -21.73 -12.22
C PHE A 49 -0.54 -22.54 -12.71
N ARG A 50 -1.50 -21.90 -13.38
CA ARG A 50 -2.40 -22.68 -14.22
C ARG A 50 -1.54 -23.47 -15.19
N LYS A 51 -1.62 -24.80 -15.10
CA LYS A 51 -1.10 -25.69 -16.14
C LYS A 51 -2.03 -25.54 -17.35
N ASP A 52 -1.88 -24.43 -18.07
CA ASP A 52 -2.56 -24.30 -19.33
C ASP A 52 -1.94 -25.32 -20.30
N LYS A 53 -2.74 -26.31 -20.68
CA LYS A 53 -2.42 -27.21 -21.78
C LYS A 53 -2.18 -26.45 -23.09
N ASP A 54 -2.42 -25.15 -23.13
CA ASP A 54 -2.39 -24.25 -24.27
C ASP A 54 -1.28 -23.18 -24.19
N CYS A 55 -0.24 -23.37 -23.36
CA CYS A 55 0.91 -22.50 -23.39
C CYS A 55 1.57 -22.54 -24.78
N LYS A 56 1.34 -21.51 -25.58
CA LYS A 56 2.03 -21.32 -26.87
C LYS A 56 3.51 -21.06 -26.56
N LYS A 57 4.38 -21.75 -27.31
CA LYS A 57 5.83 -21.45 -27.28
C LYS A 57 6.13 -20.47 -28.42
N ASP A 58 7.00 -19.49 -28.15
CA ASP A 58 7.52 -18.64 -29.21
C ASP A 58 8.48 -19.42 -30.14
N ALA A 59 8.94 -18.79 -31.21
CA ALA A 59 9.85 -19.38 -32.17
C ALA A 59 11.21 -19.84 -31.54
N SER A 60 11.53 -19.40 -30.32
CA SER A 60 12.72 -19.78 -29.57
C SER A 60 12.48 -20.95 -28.59
N GLY A 61 11.23 -21.45 -28.53
CA GLY A 61 10.83 -22.50 -27.59
C GLY A 61 10.50 -21.99 -26.17
N LYS A 62 10.54 -20.69 -25.94
CA LYS A 62 10.19 -20.06 -24.66
C LYS A 62 8.68 -20.03 -24.51
N VAL A 63 8.19 -20.48 -23.35
CA VAL A 63 6.75 -20.47 -23.05
C VAL A 63 6.26 -19.02 -22.96
N ILE A 64 5.41 -18.63 -23.90
CA ILE A 64 4.68 -17.36 -23.82
C ILE A 64 3.60 -17.56 -22.74
N LYS A 65 3.77 -16.96 -21.59
CA LYS A 65 2.71 -16.92 -20.56
C LYS A 65 1.51 -16.23 -21.15
N PRO A 66 0.31 -16.86 -21.19
CA PRO A 66 -0.86 -16.17 -21.68
C PRO A 66 -1.14 -14.96 -20.80
N SER A 67 -1.16 -13.79 -21.37
CA SER A 67 -1.66 -12.59 -20.71
C SER A 67 -3.17 -12.76 -20.59
N GLY A 68 -3.70 -12.96 -19.38
CA GLY A 68 -5.12 -12.79 -19.19
C GLY A 68 -5.89 -13.79 -18.32
N ASN A 69 -5.31 -14.92 -17.89
CA ASN A 69 -6.02 -15.87 -17.03
C ASN A 69 -5.23 -16.20 -15.74
N ASP A 70 -4.65 -15.21 -15.13
CA ASP A 70 -4.04 -15.35 -13.81
C ASP A 70 -5.15 -15.37 -12.74
N ILE A 71 -5.15 -16.40 -11.87
CA ILE A 71 -6.10 -16.49 -10.74
C ILE A 71 -6.06 -15.21 -9.88
N LYS A 72 -4.92 -14.54 -9.81
CA LYS A 72 -4.76 -13.23 -9.20
C LYS A 72 -5.76 -12.21 -9.78
N HIS A 73 -5.89 -12.13 -11.10
CA HIS A 73 -6.84 -11.24 -11.76
C HIS A 73 -8.29 -11.71 -11.57
N ASP A 74 -8.54 -13.02 -11.50
CA ASP A 74 -9.88 -13.54 -11.19
C ASP A 74 -10.32 -13.16 -9.77
N VAL A 75 -9.44 -13.29 -8.77
CA VAL A 75 -9.72 -12.86 -7.40
C VAL A 75 -9.99 -11.36 -7.34
N GLU A 76 -9.19 -10.56 -8.01
CA GLU A 76 -9.38 -9.11 -8.08
C GLU A 76 -10.70 -8.76 -8.75
N ARG A 77 -11.01 -9.35 -9.90
CA ARG A 77 -12.28 -9.14 -10.62
C ARG A 77 -13.50 -9.48 -9.78
N ILE A 78 -13.46 -10.60 -9.04
CA ILE A 78 -14.55 -11.00 -8.14
C ILE A 78 -14.69 -9.99 -7.00
N SER A 79 -13.58 -9.58 -6.40
CA SER A 79 -13.55 -8.58 -5.33
C SER A 79 -14.08 -7.24 -5.81
N TYR A 80 -13.63 -6.77 -6.97
CA TYR A 80 -14.10 -5.54 -7.60
C TYR A 80 -15.61 -5.56 -7.88
N ALA A 81 -16.10 -6.63 -8.52
CA ALA A 81 -17.53 -6.77 -8.85
C ALA A 81 -18.41 -6.73 -7.58
N TYR A 82 -17.96 -7.40 -6.52
CA TYR A 82 -18.65 -7.39 -5.23
C TYR A 82 -18.62 -6.02 -4.57
N THR A 83 -17.46 -5.38 -4.54
CA THR A 83 -17.27 -4.02 -4.01
C THR A 83 -18.14 -3.01 -4.77
N LYS A 84 -18.16 -3.05 -6.11
CA LYS A 84 -19.01 -2.20 -6.93
C LYS A 84 -20.49 -2.37 -6.60
N LYS A 85 -20.92 -3.61 -6.36
CA LYS A 85 -22.31 -3.89 -5.94
C LYS A 85 -22.64 -3.28 -4.57
N ILE A 86 -21.73 -3.39 -3.58
CA ILE A 86 -21.89 -2.80 -2.25
C ILE A 86 -21.96 -1.27 -2.33
N CYS A 87 -21.18 -0.65 -3.22
CA CYS A 87 -21.16 0.79 -3.42
C CYS A 87 -22.33 1.33 -4.27
N GLY A 88 -23.34 0.52 -4.57
CA GLY A 88 -24.49 0.96 -5.37
C GLY A 88 -24.22 1.06 -6.87
N GLY A 89 -23.14 0.48 -7.37
CA GLY A 89 -22.79 0.43 -8.79
C GLY A 89 -21.74 1.46 -9.24
N GLU A 90 -21.39 2.40 -8.38
CA GLU A 90 -20.41 3.46 -8.65
C GLU A 90 -19.31 3.52 -7.59
N ILE A 91 -18.07 3.78 -8.01
CA ILE A 91 -16.91 3.98 -7.13
C ILE A 91 -16.35 5.37 -7.41
N SER A 92 -16.83 6.36 -6.65
CA SER A 92 -16.51 7.78 -6.84
C SER A 92 -15.22 8.22 -6.12
N VAL A 93 -14.79 7.49 -5.08
CA VAL A 93 -13.61 7.82 -4.28
C VAL A 93 -12.80 6.56 -3.99
N VAL A 94 -11.50 6.66 -4.16
CA VAL A 94 -10.56 5.56 -3.89
C VAL A 94 -9.41 6.02 -3.00
N PHE A 95 -9.06 5.18 -2.04
CA PHE A 95 -7.85 5.34 -1.23
C PHE A 95 -6.77 4.41 -1.72
N TYR A 96 -5.58 4.94 -1.86
CA TYR A 96 -4.40 4.17 -2.21
C TYR A 96 -3.34 4.27 -1.11
N ASP A 97 -2.85 3.12 -0.69
CA ASP A 97 -1.73 3.02 0.23
C ASP A 97 -0.82 1.85 -0.11
N MET A 98 0.43 1.93 0.35
CA MET A 98 1.43 0.89 0.16
C MET A 98 1.92 0.34 1.48
N THR A 99 2.05 -0.98 1.52
CA THR A 99 2.67 -1.68 2.64
C THR A 99 3.85 -2.53 2.16
N THR A 100 4.82 -2.74 3.04
CA THR A 100 6.00 -3.56 2.79
C THR A 100 5.80 -4.94 3.40
N LEU A 101 6.03 -5.98 2.62
CA LEU A 101 6.05 -7.37 3.07
C LEU A 101 7.49 -7.89 3.02
N TYR A 102 8.03 -8.25 4.18
CA TYR A 102 9.39 -8.75 4.34
C TYR A 102 9.43 -10.27 4.28
N PHE A 103 10.53 -10.79 3.74
CA PHE A 103 10.80 -12.22 3.69
C PHE A 103 12.06 -12.54 4.49
N GLU A 104 11.97 -13.54 5.35
CA GLU A 104 13.12 -14.10 6.06
C GLU A 104 13.86 -15.06 5.12
N ALA A 105 14.36 -14.53 4.01
CA ALA A 105 15.12 -15.26 2.99
C ALA A 105 16.47 -14.58 2.78
N ALA A 106 17.51 -15.39 2.51
CA ALA A 106 18.85 -14.86 2.27
C ALA A 106 19.07 -14.39 0.83
N GLN A 107 18.22 -14.78 -0.11
CA GLN A 107 18.41 -14.49 -1.53
C GLN A 107 17.29 -13.63 -2.10
N GLU A 108 17.68 -12.74 -2.98
CA GLU A 108 16.78 -11.95 -3.82
C GLU A 108 16.33 -12.75 -5.03
N ASP A 109 15.22 -12.36 -5.61
CA ASP A 109 14.75 -12.79 -6.92
C ASP A 109 14.28 -11.58 -7.76
N ASP A 110 13.55 -11.81 -8.84
CA ASP A 110 13.08 -10.73 -9.71
C ASP A 110 12.12 -9.77 -9.02
N LEU A 111 11.42 -10.21 -7.99
CA LEU A 111 10.41 -9.42 -7.28
C LEU A 111 10.85 -9.05 -5.85
N ARG A 112 11.44 -10.02 -5.12
CA ARG A 112 11.93 -9.81 -3.77
C ARG A 112 13.30 -9.16 -3.81
N LYS A 113 13.36 -7.87 -3.49
CA LYS A 113 14.58 -7.06 -3.47
C LYS A 113 14.82 -6.45 -2.10
N THR A 114 16.07 -6.28 -1.74
CA THR A 114 16.42 -5.43 -0.59
C THR A 114 16.21 -3.97 -0.95
N GLY A 115 15.70 -3.19 -0.01
CA GLY A 115 15.35 -1.80 -0.25
C GLY A 115 15.24 -0.99 1.03
N PHE A 116 14.73 0.21 0.91
CA PHE A 116 14.49 1.05 2.07
C PHE A 116 13.43 0.41 2.98
N SER A 117 13.77 0.25 4.25
CA SER A 117 12.89 -0.32 5.27
C SER A 117 12.53 0.71 6.32
N LYS A 118 11.24 1.01 6.47
CA LYS A 118 10.71 1.85 7.56
C LYS A 118 10.89 1.19 8.94
N ASP A 119 11.00 -0.15 8.97
CA ASP A 119 11.12 -0.96 10.19
C ASP A 119 12.57 -1.35 10.54
N GLY A 120 13.55 -0.83 9.80
CA GLY A 120 14.98 -1.12 10.01
C GLY A 120 15.44 -2.50 9.52
N LYS A 121 14.63 -3.22 8.73
CA LYS A 121 14.94 -4.55 8.18
C LYS A 121 15.66 -4.46 6.82
N HIS A 122 16.72 -3.67 6.74
CA HIS A 122 17.42 -3.37 5.48
C HIS A 122 18.09 -4.58 4.80
N SER A 123 18.34 -5.66 5.55
CA SER A 123 18.95 -6.90 5.02
C SER A 123 17.93 -7.94 4.56
N CYS A 124 16.66 -7.72 4.80
CA CYS A 124 15.61 -8.67 4.40
C CYS A 124 15.07 -8.31 3.02
N PRO A 125 15.02 -9.27 2.06
CA PRO A 125 14.29 -9.07 0.82
C PRO A 125 12.83 -8.74 1.11
N GLN A 126 12.28 -7.83 0.35
CA GLN A 126 10.92 -7.31 0.54
C GLN A 126 10.21 -7.16 -0.81
N ILE A 127 8.90 -7.03 -0.75
CA ILE A 127 8.06 -6.57 -1.86
C ILE A 127 7.17 -5.44 -1.36
N PHE A 128 6.71 -4.62 -2.27
CA PHE A 128 5.64 -3.67 -1.97
C PHE A 128 4.29 -4.20 -2.46
N LEU A 129 3.29 -4.07 -1.59
CA LEU A 129 1.89 -4.31 -1.91
C LEU A 129 1.15 -2.97 -1.90
N GLY A 130 0.75 -2.51 -3.09
CA GLY A 130 -0.18 -1.39 -3.24
C GLY A 130 -1.61 -1.89 -3.18
N LEU A 131 -2.47 -1.22 -2.42
CA LEU A 131 -3.87 -1.58 -2.27
C LEU A 131 -4.76 -0.38 -2.58
N LEU A 132 -5.77 -0.59 -3.41
CA LEU A 132 -6.82 0.37 -3.69
C LEU A 132 -8.10 -0.07 -3.00
N VAL A 133 -8.70 0.83 -2.21
CA VAL A 133 -9.94 0.57 -1.46
C VAL A 133 -10.94 1.71 -1.60
N THR A 134 -12.22 1.42 -1.37
CA THR A 134 -13.27 2.44 -1.28
C THR A 134 -13.25 3.16 0.06
N THR A 135 -14.08 4.19 0.24
CA THR A 135 -14.31 4.88 1.51
C THR A 135 -14.75 3.94 2.65
N GLY A 136 -15.44 2.86 2.34
CA GLY A 136 -15.82 1.81 3.29
C GLY A 136 -14.74 0.77 3.58
N GLY A 137 -13.52 0.92 3.01
CA GLY A 137 -12.43 -0.04 3.18
C GLY A 137 -12.55 -1.31 2.32
N ASN A 138 -13.52 -1.38 1.41
CA ASN A 138 -13.68 -2.55 0.54
C ASN A 138 -12.63 -2.53 -0.57
N PRO A 139 -11.93 -3.66 -0.84
CA PRO A 139 -10.86 -3.71 -1.81
C PRO A 139 -11.39 -3.61 -3.25
N ILE A 140 -10.72 -2.79 -4.04
CA ILE A 140 -10.99 -2.58 -5.47
C ILE A 140 -9.98 -3.37 -6.29
N GLY A 141 -8.70 -3.24 -5.95
CA GLY A 141 -7.61 -3.91 -6.62
C GLY A 141 -6.30 -3.78 -5.87
N TYR A 142 -5.29 -4.48 -6.35
CA TYR A 142 -3.96 -4.46 -5.74
C TYR A 142 -2.85 -4.59 -6.79
N GLY A 143 -1.69 -4.06 -6.44
CA GLY A 143 -0.46 -4.23 -7.22
C GLY A 143 0.66 -4.78 -6.36
N ILE A 144 1.49 -5.65 -6.93
CA ILE A 144 2.68 -6.16 -6.28
C ILE A 144 3.89 -5.63 -7.06
N TYR A 145 4.84 -5.03 -6.34
CA TYR A 145 5.99 -4.35 -6.93
C TYR A 145 7.29 -4.84 -6.30
N GLU A 146 8.38 -4.67 -7.04
CA GLU A 146 9.72 -4.97 -6.55
C GLU A 146 10.04 -4.19 -5.27
N GLY A 147 10.75 -4.85 -4.33
CA GLY A 147 11.00 -4.30 -3.01
C GLY A 147 11.94 -3.08 -2.95
N ASN A 148 12.58 -2.71 -4.05
CA ASN A 148 13.45 -1.56 -4.19
C ASN A 148 12.84 -0.40 -5.00
N ILE A 149 11.60 -0.53 -5.47
CA ILE A 149 10.94 0.55 -6.21
C ILE A 149 10.64 1.74 -5.28
N HIS A 150 10.68 2.94 -5.83
CA HIS A 150 10.22 4.12 -5.10
C HIS A 150 8.69 4.18 -5.07
N GLU A 151 8.09 4.27 -3.87
CA GLU A 151 6.63 4.27 -3.67
C GLU A 151 5.89 5.26 -4.60
N GLY A 152 6.45 6.46 -4.80
CA GLY A 152 5.84 7.49 -5.66
C GLY A 152 5.67 7.11 -7.13
N LYS A 153 6.27 6.01 -7.60
CA LYS A 153 6.15 5.57 -9.01
C LYS A 153 5.01 4.59 -9.24
N THR A 154 4.27 4.20 -8.21
CA THR A 154 3.29 3.11 -8.28
C THR A 154 1.85 3.59 -8.42
N LEU A 155 1.53 4.77 -7.91
CA LEU A 155 0.17 5.32 -7.81
C LEU A 155 -0.53 5.38 -9.17
N VAL A 156 -0.01 6.21 -10.08
CA VAL A 156 -0.68 6.47 -11.37
C VAL A 156 -0.71 5.24 -12.27
N PRO A 157 0.39 4.46 -12.43
CA PRO A 157 0.35 3.22 -13.19
C PRO A 157 -0.68 2.22 -12.66
N MET A 158 -0.83 2.09 -11.34
CA MET A 158 -1.81 1.19 -10.75
C MET A 158 -3.24 1.62 -11.06
N ILE A 159 -3.56 2.91 -10.90
CA ILE A 159 -4.90 3.43 -11.19
C ILE A 159 -5.25 3.21 -12.66
N LYS A 160 -4.33 3.52 -13.58
CA LYS A 160 -4.52 3.31 -15.03
C LYS A 160 -4.75 1.84 -15.37
N ASP A 161 -3.96 0.95 -14.82
CA ASP A 161 -4.07 -0.48 -15.06
C ASP A 161 -5.43 -1.02 -14.56
N LEU A 162 -5.86 -0.61 -13.37
CA LEU A 162 -7.16 -0.99 -12.82
C LEU A 162 -8.32 -0.36 -13.58
N ALA A 163 -8.22 0.92 -13.97
CA ALA A 163 -9.23 1.58 -14.81
C ALA A 163 -9.39 0.88 -16.17
N GLY A 164 -8.27 0.50 -16.80
CA GLY A 164 -8.28 -0.25 -18.06
C GLY A 164 -8.90 -1.65 -17.94
N ARG A 165 -8.68 -2.34 -16.80
CA ARG A 165 -9.23 -3.68 -16.56
C ARG A 165 -10.70 -3.70 -16.15
N HIS A 166 -11.14 -2.72 -15.39
CA HIS A 166 -12.47 -2.72 -14.75
C HIS A 166 -13.43 -1.65 -15.29
N GLY A 167 -12.93 -0.72 -16.11
CA GLY A 167 -13.76 0.32 -16.72
C GLY A 167 -14.43 1.22 -15.68
N PHE A 168 -13.75 1.57 -14.59
CA PHE A 168 -14.29 2.56 -13.66
C PHE A 168 -13.89 3.97 -14.10
N ASP A 169 -14.88 4.87 -14.01
CA ASP A 169 -14.67 6.29 -14.34
C ASP A 169 -13.80 6.97 -13.30
N HIS A 170 -13.25 8.11 -13.64
CA HIS A 170 -12.25 8.89 -12.91
C HIS A 170 -12.64 9.14 -11.44
N PRO A 171 -12.30 8.25 -10.50
CA PRO A 171 -12.59 8.49 -9.09
C PRO A 171 -11.68 9.56 -8.53
N VAL A 172 -12.11 10.21 -7.45
CA VAL A 172 -11.22 11.05 -6.63
C VAL A 172 -10.18 10.15 -5.95
N VAL A 173 -8.90 10.40 -6.19
CA VAL A 173 -7.78 9.61 -5.67
C VAL A 173 -7.29 10.21 -4.36
N ILE A 174 -7.33 9.43 -3.29
CA ILE A 174 -6.81 9.85 -1.98
C ILE A 174 -5.57 9.02 -1.64
N ALA A 175 -4.47 9.70 -1.31
CA ALA A 175 -3.23 9.04 -0.92
C ALA A 175 -2.44 9.84 0.13
N ASP A 176 -1.50 9.18 0.79
CA ASP A 176 -0.69 9.77 1.85
C ASP A 176 0.42 10.70 1.32
N ALA A 177 1.12 11.39 2.24
CA ALA A 177 2.22 12.30 1.90
C ALA A 177 3.48 11.59 1.35
N GLY A 178 3.59 10.28 1.49
CA GLY A 178 4.67 9.48 0.91
C GLY A 178 4.59 9.44 -0.60
N LEU A 179 3.37 9.51 -1.13
CA LEU A 179 3.07 9.50 -2.56
C LEU A 179 3.01 10.89 -3.19
N LEU A 180 3.13 11.95 -2.40
CA LEU A 180 3.16 13.32 -2.90
C LEU A 180 4.48 13.59 -3.61
N SER A 181 4.45 13.70 -4.94
CA SER A 181 5.54 14.19 -5.77
C SER A 181 5.00 15.09 -6.87
N LYS A 182 5.84 16.02 -7.35
CA LYS A 182 5.46 16.89 -8.47
C LYS A 182 5.03 16.08 -9.68
N LYS A 183 5.78 15.02 -9.99
CA LYS A 183 5.45 14.12 -11.10
C LYS A 183 4.10 13.43 -10.94
N ASN A 184 3.77 12.91 -9.75
CA ASN A 184 2.46 12.27 -9.52
C ASN A 184 1.30 13.25 -9.70
N ILE A 185 1.49 14.52 -9.27
CA ILE A 185 0.48 15.56 -9.50
C ILE A 185 0.31 15.82 -11.00
N GLU A 186 1.41 16.05 -11.72
CA GLU A 186 1.41 16.28 -13.17
C GLU A 186 0.75 15.09 -13.93
N ASP A 187 1.09 13.85 -13.53
CA ASP A 187 0.53 12.64 -14.14
C ASP A 187 -0.97 12.47 -13.85
N LEU A 188 -1.44 12.77 -12.62
CA LEU A 188 -2.86 12.75 -12.26
C LEU A 188 -3.65 13.82 -13.01
N GLU A 189 -3.12 15.04 -13.10
CA GLU A 189 -3.73 16.16 -13.82
C GLU A 189 -3.79 15.90 -15.34
N ALA A 190 -2.73 15.34 -15.92
CA ALA A 190 -2.69 14.96 -17.33
C ALA A 190 -3.77 13.91 -17.68
N GLU A 191 -4.02 12.99 -16.75
CA GLU A 191 -5.08 11.97 -16.88
C GLU A 191 -6.45 12.45 -16.36
N LYS A 192 -6.57 13.73 -15.96
CA LYS A 192 -7.81 14.35 -15.46
C LYS A 192 -8.41 13.68 -14.23
N TYR A 193 -7.58 13.10 -13.36
CA TYR A 193 -8.03 12.61 -12.07
C TYR A 193 -8.14 13.76 -11.07
N GLU A 194 -9.22 13.81 -10.31
CA GLU A 194 -9.30 14.59 -9.09
C GLU A 194 -8.51 13.88 -7.98
N TYR A 195 -7.85 14.63 -7.11
CA TYR A 195 -7.01 14.03 -6.07
C TYR A 195 -7.00 14.81 -4.76
N ILE A 196 -6.78 14.06 -3.66
CA ILE A 196 -6.47 14.59 -2.33
C ILE A 196 -5.21 13.88 -1.85
N LEU A 197 -4.08 14.58 -1.85
CA LEU A 197 -2.79 14.04 -1.43
C LEU A 197 -2.34 14.66 -0.12
N GLY A 198 -1.80 13.85 0.79
CA GLY A 198 -1.22 14.34 2.03
C GLY A 198 -0.12 15.36 1.80
N ALA A 199 -0.27 16.58 2.31
CA ALA A 199 0.71 17.66 2.12
C ALA A 199 1.82 17.61 3.19
N ARG A 200 3.02 18.05 2.80
CA ARG A 200 4.19 18.21 3.69
C ARG A 200 4.35 19.67 4.06
N VAL A 201 3.64 20.13 5.09
CA VAL A 201 3.67 21.55 5.53
C VAL A 201 5.08 22.09 5.73
N LYS A 202 6.03 21.28 6.21
CA LYS A 202 7.44 21.69 6.36
C LYS A 202 8.13 22.03 5.05
N SER A 203 7.64 21.52 3.92
CA SER A 203 8.19 21.79 2.58
C SER A 203 7.50 22.96 1.86
N GLU A 204 6.47 23.55 2.47
CA GLU A 204 5.78 24.70 1.92
C GLU A 204 6.63 25.98 2.00
N THR A 205 6.26 27.01 1.22
CA THR A 205 6.92 28.32 1.24
C THR A 205 6.75 29.03 2.59
N ALA A 206 7.55 30.03 2.86
CA ALA A 206 7.46 30.79 4.10
C ALA A 206 6.08 31.47 4.23
N GLU A 207 5.58 32.05 3.15
CA GLU A 207 4.28 32.74 3.11
C GLU A 207 3.14 31.79 3.46
N VAL A 208 3.14 30.55 2.92
CA VAL A 208 2.13 29.54 3.21
C VAL A 208 2.22 29.10 4.67
N LYS A 209 3.42 28.92 5.21
CA LYS A 209 3.62 28.56 6.63
C LYS A 209 3.12 29.66 7.56
N GLU A 210 3.41 30.92 7.27
CA GLU A 210 2.93 32.08 8.04
C GLU A 210 1.41 32.18 7.96
N ALA A 211 0.84 31.99 6.77
CA ALA A 211 -0.63 31.97 6.61
C ALA A 211 -1.28 30.88 7.46
N ILE A 212 -0.71 29.65 7.49
CA ILE A 212 -1.21 28.55 8.33
C ILE A 212 -1.13 28.92 9.82
N LEU A 213 0.00 29.47 10.28
CA LEU A 213 0.19 29.84 11.67
C LEU A 213 -0.74 30.98 12.10
N GLY A 214 -1.07 31.93 11.18
CA GLY A 214 -1.99 33.03 11.42
C GLY A 214 -3.47 32.64 11.46
N MET A 215 -3.83 31.39 11.09
CA MET A 215 -5.25 30.97 11.06
C MET A 215 -5.88 30.79 12.45
N ASN A 216 -5.08 30.61 13.51
CA ASN A 216 -5.56 30.37 14.88
C ASN A 216 -6.68 29.32 14.95
N LEU A 217 -6.41 28.13 14.38
CA LEU A 217 -7.38 27.05 14.26
C LEU A 217 -7.69 26.39 15.61
N GLU A 218 -8.96 26.14 15.87
CA GLU A 218 -9.45 25.30 16.98
C GLU A 218 -9.56 23.82 16.58
N ASP A 219 -9.81 22.94 17.57
CA ASP A 219 -9.94 21.51 17.31
C ASP A 219 -11.11 21.20 16.36
N GLY A 220 -10.81 20.49 15.27
CA GLY A 220 -11.79 20.19 14.23
C GLY A 220 -11.97 21.26 13.16
N ASP A 221 -11.36 22.43 13.31
CA ASP A 221 -11.40 23.47 12.29
C ASP A 221 -10.75 23.03 10.99
N VAL A 222 -11.35 23.45 9.88
CA VAL A 222 -10.83 23.23 8.51
C VAL A 222 -10.82 24.56 7.76
N ARG A 223 -9.69 24.91 7.17
CA ARG A 223 -9.52 26.10 6.31
C ARG A 223 -8.81 25.71 5.03
N CYS A 224 -8.97 26.53 4.02
CA CYS A 224 -8.33 26.34 2.70
C CYS A 224 -7.41 27.51 2.37
N ILE A 225 -6.31 27.20 1.71
CA ILE A 225 -5.41 28.17 1.06
C ILE A 225 -5.38 27.81 -0.42
N ASP A 226 -5.83 28.73 -1.28
CA ASP A 226 -5.69 28.57 -2.71
C ASP A 226 -4.27 28.95 -3.14
N LYS A 227 -3.60 28.07 -3.85
CA LYS A 227 -2.24 28.28 -4.37
C LYS A 227 -2.29 28.81 -5.81
N ALA A 228 -1.25 29.53 -6.23
CA ALA A 228 -1.18 30.14 -7.56
C ALA A 228 -1.32 29.16 -8.74
N ASN A 229 -1.05 27.89 -8.52
CA ASN A 229 -1.16 26.83 -9.52
C ASN A 229 -2.55 26.15 -9.57
N GLY A 230 -3.58 26.74 -8.93
CA GLY A 230 -4.93 26.17 -8.87
C GLY A 230 -5.11 25.01 -7.86
N VAL A 231 -4.03 24.62 -7.18
CA VAL A 231 -4.10 23.59 -6.11
C VAL A 231 -4.62 24.23 -4.83
N ARG A 232 -5.55 23.57 -4.17
CA ARG A 232 -6.08 23.98 -2.87
C ARG A 232 -5.39 23.20 -1.76
N LEU A 233 -4.79 23.91 -0.80
CA LEU A 233 -4.25 23.31 0.41
C LEU A 233 -5.31 23.34 1.50
N ILE A 234 -5.76 22.15 1.95
CA ILE A 234 -6.70 21.99 3.05
C ILE A 234 -5.91 21.83 4.34
N VAL A 235 -6.15 22.71 5.31
CA VAL A 235 -5.51 22.71 6.62
C VAL A 235 -6.55 22.42 7.69
N SER A 236 -6.29 21.43 8.53
CA SER A 236 -7.15 21.09 9.67
C SER A 236 -6.35 21.03 10.97
N MET A 237 -6.99 21.36 12.08
CA MET A 237 -6.41 21.24 13.42
C MET A 237 -6.98 20.03 14.16
N SER A 238 -6.10 19.30 14.84
CA SER A 238 -6.49 18.22 15.76
C SER A 238 -5.63 18.30 17.02
N TYR A 239 -6.25 18.62 18.15
CA TYR A 239 -5.56 18.69 19.44
C TYR A 239 -4.99 17.34 19.86
N LYS A 240 -5.70 16.25 19.55
CA LYS A 240 -5.18 14.88 19.76
C LYS A 240 -3.88 14.63 19.00
N ARG A 241 -3.80 15.08 17.75
CA ARG A 241 -2.59 14.97 16.92
C ARG A 241 -1.49 15.87 17.45
N ALA A 242 -1.79 17.11 17.76
CA ALA A 242 -0.86 18.08 18.31
C ALA A 242 -0.23 17.60 19.63
N ALA A 243 -1.02 17.06 20.55
CA ALA A 243 -0.52 16.47 21.80
C ALA A 243 0.41 15.26 21.55
N LYS A 244 0.08 14.40 20.59
CA LYS A 244 0.96 13.28 20.19
C LYS A 244 2.29 13.79 19.64
N ASP A 245 2.25 14.77 18.74
CA ASP A 245 3.44 15.33 18.09
C ASP A 245 4.31 16.08 19.12
N GLU A 246 3.71 16.76 20.12
CA GLU A 246 4.41 17.37 21.23
C GLU A 246 5.11 16.33 22.12
N ALA A 247 4.42 15.25 22.47
CA ALA A 247 5.00 14.16 23.25
C ALA A 247 6.19 13.49 22.50
N MET A 248 6.09 13.34 21.20
CA MET A 248 7.18 12.81 20.37
C MET A 248 8.36 13.78 20.32
N ARG A 249 8.11 15.09 20.19
CA ARG A 249 9.16 16.14 20.27
C ARG A 249 9.89 16.12 21.60
N LYS A 250 9.15 16.10 22.72
CA LYS A 250 9.73 16.03 24.07
C LYS A 250 10.64 14.81 24.23
N LYS A 251 10.19 13.63 23.78
CA LYS A 251 11.03 12.41 23.79
C LYS A 251 12.27 12.54 22.91
N GLY A 252 12.14 13.16 21.75
CA GLY A 252 13.27 13.42 20.85
C GLY A 252 14.32 14.34 21.50
N LEU A 253 13.88 15.44 22.09
CA LEU A 253 14.76 16.38 22.81
C LEU A 253 15.48 15.69 23.98
N GLN A 254 14.79 14.96 24.83
CA GLN A 254 15.40 14.21 25.93
C GLN A 254 16.48 13.22 25.44
N ARG A 255 16.25 12.55 24.31
CA ARG A 255 17.26 11.65 23.71
C ARG A 255 18.48 12.43 23.21
N LEU A 256 18.28 13.60 22.60
CA LEU A 256 19.37 14.47 22.14
C LEU A 256 20.17 15.02 23.31
N GLU A 257 19.52 15.52 24.34
CA GLU A 257 20.17 15.99 25.59
C GLU A 257 21.01 14.90 26.22
N LYS A 258 20.48 13.69 26.37
CA LYS A 258 21.24 12.54 26.92
C LYS A 258 22.46 12.20 26.05
N ARG A 259 22.34 12.26 24.71
CA ARG A 259 23.48 12.03 23.81
C ARG A 259 24.53 13.15 23.92
N PHE A 260 24.08 14.37 24.06
CA PHE A 260 24.95 15.53 24.27
C PHE A 260 25.76 15.36 25.58
N GLN A 261 25.08 15.06 26.69
CA GLN A 261 25.71 14.85 27.99
C GLN A 261 26.71 13.68 28.01
N THR A 262 26.44 12.64 27.20
CA THR A 262 27.32 11.44 27.11
C THR A 262 28.42 11.59 26.05
N GLY A 263 28.59 12.75 25.42
CA GLY A 263 29.57 12.97 24.35
C GLY A 263 29.35 12.14 23.06
N LYS A 264 28.18 11.51 22.91
CA LYS A 264 27.85 10.64 21.77
C LYS A 264 27.11 11.36 20.64
N LEU A 265 27.14 12.70 20.62
CA LEU A 265 26.52 13.48 19.55
C LEU A 265 27.41 13.48 18.32
N THR A 266 26.96 12.92 17.23
CA THR A 266 27.65 12.93 15.92
C THR A 266 26.89 13.82 14.92
N LYS A 267 27.57 14.28 13.86
CA LYS A 267 26.91 15.06 12.78
C LYS A 267 25.68 14.34 12.19
N ALA A 268 25.73 13.03 12.09
CA ALA A 268 24.60 12.22 11.61
C ALA A 268 23.36 12.29 12.53
N ASN A 269 23.56 12.56 13.83
CA ASN A 269 22.48 12.66 14.81
C ASN A 269 21.84 14.07 14.85
N VAL A 270 22.44 15.07 14.19
CA VAL A 270 21.97 16.47 14.18
C VAL A 270 21.13 16.76 12.93
N ASN A 271 21.29 15.98 11.87
CA ASN A 271 20.64 16.19 10.56
C ASN A 271 19.31 15.42 10.39
N ASN A 272 18.75 14.83 11.44
CA ASN A 272 17.45 14.13 11.42
C ASN A 272 16.36 14.89 12.18
#